data_ed7f83f2087f0275979246bf4ff314e7
#
_entry.id   ed7f83f2087f0275979246bf4ff314e7
#
_cell.length_a   1.000
_cell.length_b   1.000
_cell.length_c   1.000
_cell.angle_alpha   90.00
_cell.angle_beta   90.00
_cell.angle_gamma   90.00
#
_symmetry.space_group_name_H-M   'P 1'
#
loop_
_entity.id
_entity.type
_entity.pdbx_description
1 polymer ?
#
loop_
_entity_poly.entity_id
_entity_poly.type
_entity_poly.pdbx_seq_one_letter_code
_entity_poly.pdbx_strand_id
1 'polypeptide(L)'
;IARLFDIDLSSQLGVSFSEMSAQEVHTATIRAIGWFFAAISRQKATILSIEDLHNADNSTIEVISTLISVSKNHSVMLLLMVRPEKSSPAYKLLPLARRILGDRAVEMTFERLSRNECEAFVGFALGSHEIPRELMELIGMRSDGNPLFLQEIVRSLLEQNVIEQQNGKITVKKELSKVTIPNSITGLVIARFDQLSHLQKEILSRAAVFGPSFSQKLIEATVKDPGLNNALEELINSEMIFESQSFPDVEYSFHTTFIQEAIYDTLLLKRRQTLHLEAAETIKEVYKERLQDYVEQLAEH
;
A
#
# COMPACT_ATOMS: atom_id res chain seq x y z
N ILE A 1 6.33 -22.66 12.06
CA ILE A 1 5.30 -22.47 11.00
C ILE A 1 3.91 -22.69 11.56
N ALA A 2 3.59 -23.87 12.13
CA ALA A 2 2.27 -24.16 12.69
C ALA A 2 1.78 -23.06 13.66
N ARG A 3 2.66 -22.55 14.53
CA ARG A 3 2.36 -21.47 15.47
C ARG A 3 2.12 -20.12 14.77
N LEU A 4 2.78 -19.85 13.63
CA LEU A 4 2.55 -18.63 12.84
C LEU A 4 1.16 -18.63 12.17
N PHE A 5 0.58 -19.82 11.95
CA PHE A 5 -0.74 -20.01 11.36
C PHE A 5 -1.77 -20.52 12.39
N ASP A 6 -1.46 -20.42 13.68
CA ASP A 6 -2.29 -20.87 14.80
C ASP A 6 -2.78 -22.33 14.66
N ILE A 7 -1.95 -23.18 14.04
CA ILE A 7 -2.23 -24.61 13.86
C ILE A 7 -1.72 -25.36 15.09
N ASP A 8 -2.61 -25.91 15.88
CA ASP A 8 -2.25 -26.76 17.02
C ASP A 8 -1.74 -28.14 16.53
N LEU A 9 -0.44 -28.33 16.57
CA LEU A 9 0.23 -29.59 16.31
C LEU A 9 0.76 -30.27 17.60
N SER A 10 0.41 -29.76 18.77
CA SER A 10 0.91 -30.27 20.06
C SER A 10 0.59 -31.73 20.25
N SER A 11 -0.59 -32.16 19.80
CA SER A 11 -1.05 -33.55 19.85
C SER A 11 -0.36 -34.50 18.86
N GLN A 12 0.19 -33.95 17.75
CA GLN A 12 0.82 -34.74 16.69
C GLN A 12 2.34 -34.82 16.79
N LEU A 13 2.99 -33.79 17.33
CA LEU A 13 4.45 -33.69 17.33
C LEU A 13 5.08 -33.86 18.72
N GLY A 14 4.29 -33.89 19.80
CA GLY A 14 4.77 -34.09 21.18
C GLY A 14 5.73 -32.99 21.68
N VAL A 15 5.82 -31.85 20.99
CA VAL A 15 6.73 -30.75 21.32
C VAL A 15 5.98 -29.70 22.11
N SER A 16 6.31 -29.53 23.38
CA SER A 16 5.81 -28.45 24.22
C SER A 16 6.64 -27.19 23.97
N PHE A 17 6.05 -26.20 23.31
CA PHE A 17 6.68 -24.87 23.14
C PHE A 17 6.70 -24.04 24.44
N SER A 18 5.99 -24.51 25.49
CA SER A 18 5.89 -23.82 26.79
C SER A 18 7.21 -23.75 27.57
N GLU A 19 8.20 -24.58 27.21
CA GLU A 19 9.49 -24.64 27.89
C GLU A 19 10.59 -23.81 27.19
N MET A 20 10.30 -23.24 26.00
CA MET A 20 11.29 -22.47 25.23
C MET A 20 11.32 -21.03 25.69
N SER A 21 12.51 -20.47 25.84
CA SER A 21 12.71 -19.05 26.03
C SER A 21 12.26 -18.23 24.80
N ALA A 22 11.94 -16.94 24.99
CA ALA A 22 11.55 -16.06 23.89
C ALA A 22 12.61 -16.02 22.75
N GLN A 23 13.91 -16.09 23.11
CA GLN A 23 15.00 -16.10 22.13
C GLN A 23 15.05 -17.40 21.33
N GLU A 24 14.76 -18.55 21.95
CA GLU A 24 14.72 -19.84 21.27
C GLU A 24 13.52 -19.89 20.31
N VAL A 25 12.36 -19.38 20.74
CA VAL A 25 11.17 -19.26 19.88
C VAL A 25 11.45 -18.37 18.68
N HIS A 26 12.07 -17.21 18.89
CA HIS A 26 12.45 -16.29 17.81
C HIS A 26 13.37 -16.97 16.79
N THR A 27 14.45 -17.60 17.26
CA THR A 27 15.40 -18.30 16.39
C THR A 27 14.73 -19.46 15.62
N ALA A 28 13.89 -20.23 16.29
CA ALA A 28 13.15 -21.33 15.66
C ALA A 28 12.17 -20.81 14.59
N THR A 29 11.50 -19.70 14.84
CA THR A 29 10.60 -19.04 13.89
C THR A 29 11.33 -18.63 12.61
N ILE A 30 12.45 -17.93 12.74
CA ILE A 30 13.26 -17.50 11.58
C ILE A 30 13.72 -18.72 10.76
N ARG A 31 14.19 -19.77 11.42
CA ARG A 31 14.60 -21.02 10.73
C ARG A 31 13.40 -21.69 10.03
N ALA A 32 12.26 -21.73 10.68
CA ALA A 32 11.06 -22.32 10.12
C ALA A 32 10.60 -21.60 8.86
N ILE A 33 10.64 -20.25 8.84
CA ILE A 33 10.34 -19.44 7.65
C ILE A 33 11.33 -19.78 6.52
N GLY A 34 12.63 -19.85 6.82
CA GLY A 34 13.66 -20.25 5.84
C GLY A 34 13.39 -21.63 5.24
N TRP A 35 13.08 -22.63 6.05
CA TRP A 35 12.75 -23.98 5.58
C TRP A 35 11.46 -24.04 4.76
N PHE A 36 10.46 -23.23 5.12
CA PHE A 36 9.20 -23.14 4.37
C PHE A 36 9.46 -22.67 2.93
N PHE A 37 10.19 -21.57 2.75
CA PHE A 37 10.51 -21.07 1.42
C PHE A 37 11.45 -22.01 0.64
N ALA A 38 12.40 -22.63 1.32
CA ALA A 38 13.24 -23.67 0.72
C ALA A 38 12.42 -24.88 0.25
N ALA A 39 11.40 -25.31 1.01
CA ALA A 39 10.53 -26.42 0.64
C ALA A 39 9.60 -26.08 -0.53
N ILE A 40 8.94 -24.90 -0.52
CA ILE A 40 8.09 -24.45 -1.62
C ILE A 40 8.89 -24.34 -2.92
N SER A 41 10.09 -23.75 -2.86
CA SER A 41 10.94 -23.53 -4.03
C SER A 41 11.44 -24.81 -4.71
N ARG A 42 11.37 -25.96 -4.03
CA ARG A 42 11.63 -27.28 -4.63
C ARG A 42 10.52 -27.71 -5.57
N GLN A 43 9.30 -27.22 -5.36
CA GLN A 43 8.14 -27.57 -6.20
C GLN A 43 7.95 -26.56 -7.32
N LYS A 44 8.11 -25.26 -7.04
CA LYS A 44 7.96 -24.17 -8.02
C LYS A 44 8.93 -23.04 -7.70
N ALA A 45 9.48 -22.39 -8.73
CA ALA A 45 10.21 -21.14 -8.56
C ALA A 45 9.33 -20.11 -7.85
N THR A 46 9.87 -19.49 -6.82
CA THR A 46 9.14 -18.61 -5.91
C THR A 46 9.71 -17.20 -6.02
N ILE A 47 8.85 -16.21 -6.21
CA ILE A 47 9.21 -14.80 -6.14
C ILE A 47 8.54 -14.23 -4.89
N LEU A 48 9.33 -13.58 -4.05
CA LEU A 48 8.86 -12.88 -2.86
C LEU A 48 9.18 -11.39 -3.01
N SER A 49 8.12 -10.57 -3.10
CA SER A 49 8.23 -9.11 -3.12
C SER A 49 7.97 -8.57 -1.73
N ILE A 50 8.85 -7.72 -1.22
CA ILE A 50 8.73 -7.07 0.07
C ILE A 50 8.99 -5.58 -0.14
N GLU A 51 7.97 -4.79 0.14
CA GLU A 51 7.97 -3.34 -0.05
C GLU A 51 8.20 -2.62 1.29
N ASP A 52 8.46 -1.34 1.22
CA ASP A 52 8.59 -0.43 2.36
C ASP A 52 9.53 -0.89 3.48
N LEU A 53 10.59 -1.60 3.12
CA LEU A 53 11.57 -2.14 4.08
C LEU A 53 12.29 -1.07 4.93
N HIS A 54 12.16 0.20 4.59
CA HIS A 54 12.65 1.28 5.43
C HIS A 54 11.90 1.37 6.78
N ASN A 55 10.69 0.80 6.86
CA ASN A 55 9.88 0.70 8.08
C ASN A 55 10.11 -0.62 8.85
N ALA A 56 10.92 -1.54 8.29
CA ALA A 56 11.13 -2.85 8.89
C ALA A 56 11.89 -2.78 10.21
N ASP A 57 11.46 -3.56 11.19
CA ASP A 57 12.15 -3.77 12.45
C ASP A 57 13.34 -4.73 12.30
N ASN A 58 14.12 -4.87 13.35
CA ASN A 58 15.29 -5.75 13.32
C ASN A 58 14.90 -7.22 13.12
N SER A 59 13.79 -7.68 13.65
CA SER A 59 13.33 -9.06 13.50
C SER A 59 12.99 -9.37 12.04
N THR A 60 12.31 -8.46 11.35
CA THR A 60 12.03 -8.54 9.91
C THR A 60 13.32 -8.60 9.10
N ILE A 61 14.32 -7.77 9.43
CA ILE A 61 15.63 -7.78 8.78
C ILE A 61 16.36 -9.12 8.95
N GLU A 62 16.25 -9.76 10.12
CA GLU A 62 16.82 -11.08 10.36
C GLU A 62 16.16 -12.17 9.52
N VAL A 63 14.83 -12.13 9.40
CA VAL A 63 14.06 -13.03 8.49
C VAL A 63 14.55 -12.86 7.06
N ILE A 64 14.60 -11.62 6.54
CA ILE A 64 15.04 -11.33 5.18
C ILE A 64 16.49 -11.78 4.96
N SER A 65 17.37 -11.58 5.94
CA SER A 65 18.76 -12.04 5.89
C SER A 65 18.87 -13.56 5.74
N THR A 66 17.97 -14.29 6.41
CA THR A 66 17.84 -15.74 6.27
C THR A 66 17.33 -16.11 4.87
N LEU A 67 16.33 -15.41 4.35
CA LEU A 67 15.79 -15.65 3.00
C LEU A 67 16.83 -15.36 1.90
N ILE A 68 17.67 -14.33 2.06
CA ILE A 68 18.83 -14.08 1.18
C ILE A 68 19.78 -15.31 1.18
N SER A 69 20.00 -15.92 2.34
CA SER A 69 20.82 -17.12 2.44
C SER A 69 20.15 -18.34 1.79
N VAL A 70 18.85 -18.48 1.92
CA VAL A 70 18.04 -19.53 1.26
C VAL A 70 18.11 -19.39 -0.26
N SER A 71 17.97 -18.18 -0.79
CA SER A 71 18.00 -17.92 -2.24
C SER A 71 19.33 -18.29 -2.91
N LYS A 72 20.39 -18.49 -2.12
CA LYS A 72 21.68 -18.97 -2.65
C LYS A 72 21.59 -20.35 -3.29
N ASN A 73 20.82 -21.26 -2.69
CA ASN A 73 20.78 -22.67 -3.06
C ASN A 73 19.39 -23.16 -3.49
N HIS A 74 18.42 -22.27 -3.53
CA HIS A 74 17.02 -22.56 -3.82
C HIS A 74 16.46 -21.60 -4.88
N SER A 75 15.44 -22.03 -5.60
CA SER A 75 14.78 -21.22 -6.65
C SER A 75 13.86 -20.15 -6.02
N VAL A 76 14.44 -19.30 -5.18
CA VAL A 76 13.76 -18.16 -4.55
C VAL A 76 14.38 -16.87 -5.07
N MET A 77 13.57 -15.99 -5.62
CA MET A 77 13.94 -14.63 -5.99
C MET A 77 13.33 -13.66 -4.99
N LEU A 78 14.12 -12.74 -4.48
CA LEU A 78 13.68 -11.69 -3.57
C LEU A 78 13.68 -10.36 -4.31
N LEU A 79 12.54 -9.66 -4.31
CA LEU A 79 12.40 -8.27 -4.73
C LEU A 79 12.23 -7.43 -3.47
N LEU A 80 13.27 -6.69 -3.12
CA LEU A 80 13.33 -5.92 -1.88
C LEU A 80 13.30 -4.43 -2.22
N MET A 81 12.25 -3.74 -1.82
CA MET A 81 12.07 -2.31 -2.07
C MET A 81 12.40 -1.51 -0.81
N VAL A 82 13.36 -0.62 -0.93
CA VAL A 82 13.86 0.17 0.19
C VAL A 82 14.09 1.62 -0.24
N ARG A 83 13.76 2.57 0.62
CA ARG A 83 14.21 3.96 0.43
C ARG A 83 15.70 4.06 0.78
N PRO A 84 16.47 4.93 0.09
CA PRO A 84 17.91 5.06 0.31
C PRO A 84 18.25 5.81 1.60
N GLU A 85 17.66 5.41 2.72
CA GLU A 85 17.85 6.00 4.04
C GLU A 85 18.92 5.22 4.80
N LYS A 86 20.11 5.81 4.95
CA LYS A 86 21.24 5.16 5.65
C LYS A 86 20.95 4.79 7.10
N SER A 87 20.00 5.44 7.75
CA SER A 87 19.53 5.17 9.12
C SER A 87 18.68 3.90 9.22
N SER A 88 18.04 3.48 8.13
CA SER A 88 17.20 2.29 8.13
C SER A 88 18.01 1.00 8.33
N PRO A 89 17.56 0.08 9.21
CA PRO A 89 18.17 -1.25 9.36
C PRO A 89 18.24 -2.02 8.03
N ALA A 90 17.30 -1.78 7.10
CA ALA A 90 17.25 -2.41 5.78
C ALA A 90 18.45 -2.07 4.89
N TYR A 91 19.14 -0.95 5.15
CA TYR A 91 20.33 -0.56 4.39
C TYR A 91 21.47 -1.59 4.48
N LYS A 92 21.47 -2.45 5.51
CA LYS A 92 22.43 -3.54 5.69
C LYS A 92 22.18 -4.74 4.77
N LEU A 93 20.99 -4.86 4.19
CA LEU A 93 20.60 -6.01 3.36
C LEU A 93 21.38 -6.07 2.05
N LEU A 94 21.64 -4.94 1.41
CA LEU A 94 22.35 -4.89 0.13
C LEU A 94 23.81 -5.40 0.24
N PRO A 95 24.64 -4.90 1.17
CA PRO A 95 25.98 -5.48 1.37
C PRO A 95 25.96 -6.97 1.72
N LEU A 96 24.96 -7.40 2.49
CA LEU A 96 24.76 -8.81 2.83
C LEU A 96 24.42 -9.64 1.59
N ALA A 97 23.48 -9.18 0.78
CA ALA A 97 23.08 -9.86 -0.45
C ALA A 97 24.26 -9.98 -1.43
N ARG A 98 25.02 -8.93 -1.64
CA ARG A 98 26.24 -8.95 -2.47
C ARG A 98 27.27 -9.95 -1.96
N ARG A 99 27.48 -10.03 -0.64
CA ARG A 99 28.41 -10.98 -0.03
C ARG A 99 27.96 -12.43 -0.20
N ILE A 100 26.67 -12.73 -0.10
CA ILE A 100 26.14 -14.10 -0.14
C ILE A 100 25.90 -14.57 -1.58
N LEU A 101 25.35 -13.71 -2.43
CA LEU A 101 24.86 -14.05 -3.77
C LEU A 101 25.82 -13.63 -4.91
N GLY A 102 26.80 -12.73 -4.61
CA GLY A 102 27.70 -12.20 -5.63
C GLY A 102 26.94 -11.48 -6.73
N ASP A 103 27.25 -11.81 -7.98
CA ASP A 103 26.67 -11.20 -9.19
C ASP A 103 25.16 -11.45 -9.37
N ARG A 104 24.58 -12.37 -8.58
CA ARG A 104 23.13 -12.58 -8.56
C ARG A 104 22.36 -11.52 -7.76
N ALA A 105 23.06 -10.72 -6.95
CA ALA A 105 22.48 -9.58 -6.27
C ALA A 105 22.53 -8.36 -7.20
N VAL A 106 21.38 -8.00 -7.76
CA VAL A 106 21.23 -6.84 -8.64
C VAL A 106 20.62 -5.69 -7.84
N GLU A 107 21.25 -4.52 -7.91
CA GLU A 107 20.72 -3.27 -7.37
C GLU A 107 20.19 -2.41 -8.52
N MET A 108 18.97 -1.95 -8.37
CA MET A 108 18.34 -0.98 -9.28
C MET A 108 17.96 0.26 -8.48
N THR A 109 18.46 1.41 -8.91
CA THR A 109 18.09 2.71 -8.33
C THR A 109 17.12 3.40 -9.28
N PHE A 110 15.96 3.78 -8.77
CA PHE A 110 14.97 4.55 -9.50
C PHE A 110 15.15 6.03 -9.18
N GLU A 111 15.44 6.81 -10.20
CA GLU A 111 15.56 8.25 -10.10
C GLU A 111 14.24 8.94 -10.50
N ARG A 112 14.18 10.24 -10.31
CA ARG A 112 13.07 11.05 -10.80
C ARG A 112 13.03 11.00 -12.31
N LEU A 113 11.84 11.02 -12.89
CA LEU A 113 11.67 11.04 -14.34
C LEU A 113 12.27 12.31 -14.94
N SER A 114 13.03 12.14 -16.01
CA SER A 114 13.47 13.23 -16.86
C SER A 114 12.27 13.88 -17.57
N ARG A 115 12.48 15.05 -18.16
CA ARG A 115 11.42 15.76 -18.91
C ARG A 115 10.78 14.90 -20.00
N ASN A 116 11.59 14.16 -20.76
CA ASN A 116 11.09 13.30 -21.84
C ASN A 116 10.28 12.11 -21.30
N GLU A 117 10.72 11.54 -20.18
CA GLU A 117 10.01 10.46 -19.51
C GLU A 117 8.69 10.95 -18.88
N CYS A 118 8.66 12.17 -18.32
CA CYS A 118 7.42 12.80 -17.87
C CYS A 118 6.43 12.98 -19.03
N GLU A 119 6.91 13.44 -20.19
CA GLU A 119 6.08 13.62 -21.39
C GLU A 119 5.52 12.28 -21.87
N ALA A 120 6.36 11.26 -21.95
CA ALA A 120 5.94 9.91 -22.31
C ALA A 120 4.92 9.34 -21.29
N PHE A 121 5.15 9.54 -20.00
CA PHE A 121 4.25 9.11 -18.93
C PHE A 121 2.87 9.78 -19.03
N VAL A 122 2.85 11.11 -19.17
CA VAL A 122 1.59 11.88 -19.33
C VAL A 122 0.89 11.48 -20.63
N GLY A 123 1.64 11.26 -21.72
CA GLY A 123 1.12 10.76 -22.98
C GLY A 123 0.42 9.41 -22.84
N PHE A 124 1.04 8.49 -22.13
CA PHE A 124 0.47 7.19 -21.83
C PHE A 124 -0.79 7.32 -20.95
N ALA A 125 -0.72 8.09 -19.88
CA ALA A 125 -1.84 8.28 -18.94
C ALA A 125 -3.06 8.94 -19.61
N LEU A 126 -2.82 9.86 -20.56
CA LEU A 126 -3.88 10.54 -21.31
C LEU A 126 -4.24 9.85 -22.64
N GLY A 127 -3.60 8.72 -22.98
CA GLY A 127 -3.82 8.04 -24.27
C GLY A 127 -3.62 8.94 -25.48
N SER A 128 -2.67 9.87 -25.42
CA SER A 128 -2.39 10.87 -26.46
C SER A 128 -0.89 11.06 -26.66
N HIS A 129 -0.45 11.17 -27.90
CA HIS A 129 0.94 11.51 -28.23
C HIS A 129 1.15 13.02 -28.42
N GLU A 130 0.06 13.78 -28.50
CA GLU A 130 0.11 15.24 -28.68
C GLU A 130 -0.41 15.93 -27.41
N ILE A 131 0.50 16.38 -26.56
CA ILE A 131 0.17 17.12 -25.35
C ILE A 131 0.54 18.59 -25.54
N PRO A 132 -0.38 19.54 -25.26
CA PRO A 132 -0.06 20.96 -25.34
C PRO A 132 1.16 21.31 -24.49
N ARG A 133 2.10 22.04 -25.09
CA ARG A 133 3.39 22.39 -24.47
C ARG A 133 3.19 23.11 -23.12
N GLU A 134 2.27 24.05 -23.05
CA GLU A 134 1.96 24.81 -21.83
C GLU A 134 1.46 23.89 -20.69
N LEU A 135 0.69 22.84 -21.05
CA LEU A 135 0.21 21.83 -20.09
C LEU A 135 1.39 21.01 -19.56
N MET A 136 2.31 20.58 -20.44
CA MET A 136 3.50 19.82 -20.02
C MET A 136 4.44 20.65 -19.15
N GLU A 137 4.61 21.94 -19.45
CA GLU A 137 5.42 22.84 -18.62
C GLU A 137 4.80 22.99 -17.22
N LEU A 138 3.46 23.13 -17.12
CA LEU A 138 2.75 23.21 -15.85
C LEU A 138 2.92 21.91 -15.03
N ILE A 139 2.66 20.76 -15.65
CA ILE A 139 2.74 19.44 -15.00
C ILE A 139 4.19 19.15 -14.57
N GLY A 140 5.15 19.34 -15.46
CA GLY A 140 6.57 19.05 -15.22
C GLY A 140 7.17 19.87 -14.08
N MET A 141 6.87 21.18 -14.04
CA MET A 141 7.33 22.05 -12.95
C MET A 141 6.75 21.67 -11.59
N ARG A 142 5.52 21.17 -11.55
CA ARG A 142 4.85 20.81 -10.29
C ARG A 142 5.25 19.44 -9.78
N SER A 143 5.37 18.47 -10.67
CA SER A 143 5.65 17.07 -10.30
C SER A 143 7.10 16.83 -9.90
N ASP A 144 8.02 17.66 -10.35
CA ASP A 144 9.47 17.48 -10.15
C ASP A 144 9.94 16.05 -10.52
N GLY A 145 9.34 15.49 -11.58
CA GLY A 145 9.64 14.13 -12.06
C GLY A 145 9.18 12.98 -11.17
N ASN A 146 8.32 13.23 -10.18
CA ASN A 146 7.73 12.17 -9.37
C ASN A 146 6.52 11.54 -10.11
N PRO A 147 6.57 10.24 -10.47
CA PRO A 147 5.50 9.58 -11.23
C PRO A 147 4.13 9.64 -10.54
N LEU A 148 4.09 9.43 -9.23
CA LEU A 148 2.84 9.49 -8.47
C LEU A 148 2.25 10.90 -8.51
N PHE A 149 3.10 11.92 -8.37
CA PHE A 149 2.63 13.30 -8.44
C PHE A 149 2.18 13.69 -9.86
N LEU A 150 2.85 13.20 -10.91
CA LEU A 150 2.40 13.33 -12.28
C LEU A 150 0.99 12.76 -12.48
N GLN A 151 0.78 11.54 -12.03
CA GLN A 151 -0.51 10.85 -12.12
C GLN A 151 -1.62 11.63 -11.41
N GLU A 152 -1.37 12.07 -10.17
CA GLU A 152 -2.36 12.82 -9.39
C GLU A 152 -2.67 14.21 -9.99
N ILE A 153 -1.66 14.89 -10.57
CA ILE A 153 -1.88 16.16 -11.30
C ILE A 153 -2.77 15.93 -12.51
N VAL A 154 -2.44 14.95 -13.36
CA VAL A 154 -3.22 14.62 -14.57
C VAL A 154 -4.67 14.31 -14.20
N ARG A 155 -4.89 13.47 -13.19
CA ARG A 155 -6.21 13.11 -12.68
C ARG A 155 -6.97 14.34 -12.19
N SER A 156 -6.36 15.17 -11.36
CA SER A 156 -6.97 16.40 -10.85
C SER A 156 -7.37 17.35 -11.96
N LEU A 157 -6.59 17.48 -13.04
CA LEU A 157 -6.91 18.31 -14.18
C LEU A 157 -8.11 17.79 -14.97
N LEU A 158 -8.27 16.46 -15.08
CA LEU A 158 -9.44 15.83 -15.71
C LEU A 158 -10.70 16.03 -14.86
N GLU A 159 -10.64 15.75 -13.57
CA GLU A 159 -11.75 15.89 -12.62
C GLU A 159 -12.28 17.34 -12.55
N GLN A 160 -11.37 18.32 -12.58
CA GLN A 160 -11.72 19.74 -12.60
C GLN A 160 -12.19 20.25 -13.97
N ASN A 161 -12.27 19.38 -14.99
CA ASN A 161 -12.56 19.76 -16.38
C ASN A 161 -11.64 20.89 -16.89
N VAL A 162 -10.38 20.87 -16.49
CA VAL A 162 -9.35 21.76 -17.04
C VAL A 162 -8.87 21.27 -18.39
N ILE A 163 -8.75 19.96 -18.51
CA ILE A 163 -8.41 19.24 -19.74
C ILE A 163 -9.50 18.23 -20.06
N GLU A 164 -9.70 17.97 -21.33
CA GLU A 164 -10.61 16.95 -21.85
C GLU A 164 -9.87 16.12 -22.89
N GLN A 165 -10.06 14.79 -22.80
CA GLN A 165 -9.54 13.84 -23.77
C GLN A 165 -10.67 13.42 -24.71
N GLN A 166 -10.52 13.68 -26.01
CA GLN A 166 -11.45 13.21 -27.04
C GLN A 166 -10.66 12.71 -28.25
N ASN A 167 -10.95 11.47 -28.67
CA ASN A 167 -10.34 10.85 -29.86
C ASN A 167 -8.80 10.90 -29.88
N GLY A 168 -8.15 10.70 -28.74
CA GLY A 168 -6.68 10.77 -28.61
C GLY A 168 -6.09 12.18 -28.67
N LYS A 169 -6.93 13.20 -28.65
CA LYS A 169 -6.50 14.63 -28.54
C LYS A 169 -6.81 15.17 -27.16
N ILE A 170 -5.87 15.96 -26.64
CA ILE A 170 -6.04 16.70 -25.39
C ILE A 170 -6.41 18.13 -25.72
N THR A 171 -7.56 18.56 -25.19
CA THR A 171 -8.04 19.91 -25.30
C THR A 171 -8.01 20.59 -23.94
N VAL A 172 -7.36 21.76 -23.85
CA VAL A 172 -7.38 22.60 -22.65
C VAL A 172 -8.65 23.45 -22.68
N LYS A 173 -9.52 23.27 -21.68
CA LYS A 173 -10.83 23.93 -21.57
C LYS A 173 -10.79 25.20 -20.72
N LYS A 174 -9.84 25.31 -19.82
CA LYS A 174 -9.69 26.44 -18.90
C LYS A 174 -8.30 27.08 -19.06
N GLU A 175 -8.21 28.35 -18.77
CA GLU A 175 -6.95 29.06 -18.76
C GLU A 175 -6.02 28.50 -17.69
N LEU A 176 -4.90 27.88 -18.09
CA LEU A 176 -3.97 27.18 -17.20
C LEU A 176 -3.39 28.10 -16.12
N SER A 177 -3.24 29.39 -16.39
CA SER A 177 -2.77 30.39 -15.42
C SER A 177 -3.68 30.55 -14.20
N LYS A 178 -4.97 30.20 -14.34
CA LYS A 178 -5.98 30.26 -13.25
C LYS A 178 -6.15 28.94 -12.51
N VAL A 179 -5.47 27.89 -12.95
CA VAL A 179 -5.57 26.56 -12.33
C VAL A 179 -4.63 26.50 -11.14
N THR A 180 -5.19 26.27 -9.97
CA THR A 180 -4.41 26.05 -8.77
C THR A 180 -4.10 24.55 -8.60
N ILE A 181 -2.86 24.18 -8.82
CA ILE A 181 -2.35 22.84 -8.51
C ILE A 181 -1.58 22.95 -7.20
N PRO A 182 -1.96 22.19 -6.15
CA PRO A 182 -1.19 22.13 -4.91
C PRO A 182 0.28 21.77 -5.15
N ASN A 183 1.15 22.26 -4.29
CA ASN A 183 2.61 22.06 -4.43
C ASN A 183 3.09 20.71 -3.84
N SER A 184 2.17 19.89 -3.34
CA SER A 184 2.46 18.58 -2.75
C SER A 184 1.40 17.57 -3.15
N ILE A 185 1.79 16.31 -3.19
CA ILE A 185 0.89 15.18 -3.43
C ILE A 185 -0.22 15.18 -2.35
N THR A 186 0.15 15.36 -1.08
CA THR A 186 -0.80 15.46 0.05
C THR A 186 -1.85 16.54 -0.22
N GLY A 187 -1.43 17.72 -0.67
CA GLY A 187 -2.36 18.79 -1.02
C GLY A 187 -3.33 18.43 -2.14
N LEU A 188 -2.89 17.65 -3.13
CA LEU A 188 -3.76 17.17 -4.21
C LEU A 188 -4.79 16.16 -3.69
N VAL A 189 -4.36 15.19 -2.89
CA VAL A 189 -5.28 14.21 -2.30
C VAL A 189 -6.31 14.89 -1.41
N ILE A 190 -5.89 15.84 -0.58
CA ILE A 190 -6.80 16.61 0.28
C ILE A 190 -7.78 17.42 -0.56
N ALA A 191 -7.31 18.10 -1.62
CA ALA A 191 -8.20 18.87 -2.51
C ALA A 191 -9.25 17.97 -3.20
N ARG A 192 -8.88 16.76 -3.60
CA ARG A 192 -9.82 15.76 -4.15
C ARG A 192 -10.79 15.29 -3.07
N PHE A 193 -10.29 14.93 -1.90
CA PHE A 193 -11.10 14.53 -0.76
C PHE A 193 -12.13 15.62 -0.39
N ASP A 194 -11.74 16.90 -0.42
CA ASP A 194 -12.64 18.03 -0.12
C ASP A 194 -13.79 18.21 -1.12
N GLN A 195 -13.63 17.75 -2.35
CA GLN A 195 -14.67 17.78 -3.39
C GLN A 195 -15.71 16.67 -3.27
N LEU A 196 -15.43 15.61 -2.50
CA LEU A 196 -16.32 14.49 -2.31
C LEU A 196 -17.59 14.87 -1.54
N SER A 197 -18.66 14.11 -1.73
CA SER A 197 -19.89 14.22 -0.94
C SER A 197 -19.64 13.92 0.53
N HIS A 198 -20.56 14.33 1.40
CA HIS A 198 -20.44 14.06 2.84
C HIS A 198 -20.36 12.56 3.14
N LEU A 199 -21.16 11.74 2.45
CA LEU A 199 -21.15 10.28 2.62
C LEU A 199 -19.81 9.66 2.20
N GLN A 200 -19.27 10.06 1.05
CA GLN A 200 -17.97 9.59 0.57
C GLN A 200 -16.84 9.96 1.53
N LYS A 201 -16.84 11.19 2.06
CA LYS A 201 -15.88 11.63 3.09
C LYS A 201 -15.97 10.80 4.35
N GLU A 202 -17.19 10.50 4.79
CA GLU A 202 -17.42 9.68 5.99
C GLU A 202 -16.92 8.25 5.77
N ILE A 203 -17.20 7.65 4.61
CA ILE A 203 -16.70 6.33 4.24
C ILE A 203 -15.17 6.31 4.27
N LEU A 204 -14.50 7.22 3.57
CA LEU A 204 -13.05 7.26 3.48
C LEU A 204 -12.37 7.58 4.81
N SER A 205 -13.00 8.43 5.64
CA SER A 205 -12.48 8.75 6.99
C SER A 205 -12.48 7.52 7.89
N ARG A 206 -13.52 6.69 7.83
CA ARG A 206 -13.62 5.43 8.57
C ARG A 206 -12.69 4.39 7.99
N ALA A 207 -12.68 4.24 6.66
CA ALA A 207 -11.77 3.36 5.96
C ALA A 207 -10.29 3.65 6.29
N ALA A 208 -9.90 4.92 6.33
CA ALA A 208 -8.54 5.33 6.65
C ALA A 208 -8.09 4.90 8.06
N VAL A 209 -9.03 4.78 8.99
CA VAL A 209 -8.76 4.27 10.34
C VAL A 209 -8.61 2.75 10.35
N PHE A 210 -9.38 2.00 9.54
CA PHE A 210 -9.19 0.56 9.41
C PHE A 210 -7.85 0.18 8.77
N GLY A 211 -7.25 1.07 7.99
CA GLY A 211 -5.94 0.87 7.37
C GLY A 211 -5.95 0.97 5.85
N PRO A 212 -4.86 0.51 5.18
CA PRO A 212 -4.75 0.55 3.72
C PRO A 212 -5.81 -0.28 2.98
N SER A 213 -6.31 -1.33 3.64
CA SER A 213 -7.38 -2.21 3.15
C SER A 213 -8.46 -2.36 4.21
N PHE A 214 -9.70 -2.54 3.78
CA PHE A 214 -10.84 -2.66 4.69
C PHE A 214 -11.97 -3.50 4.08
N SER A 215 -12.68 -4.24 4.93
CA SER A 215 -13.82 -5.05 4.52
C SER A 215 -15.07 -4.20 4.29
N GLN A 216 -15.85 -4.54 3.26
CA GLN A 216 -17.17 -3.94 3.03
C GLN A 216 -18.06 -4.09 4.26
N LYS A 217 -18.05 -5.24 4.92
CA LYS A 217 -18.84 -5.51 6.13
C LYS A 217 -18.57 -4.53 7.27
N LEU A 218 -17.30 -4.13 7.45
CA LEU A 218 -16.93 -3.14 8.47
C LEU A 218 -17.47 -1.75 8.14
N ILE A 219 -17.44 -1.37 6.87
CA ILE A 219 -18.01 -0.09 6.44
C ILE A 219 -19.54 -0.12 6.54
N GLU A 220 -20.23 -1.19 6.12
CA GLU A 220 -21.68 -1.35 6.25
C GLU A 220 -22.15 -1.31 7.71
N ALA A 221 -21.37 -1.88 8.63
CA ALA A 221 -21.68 -1.86 10.05
C ALA A 221 -21.55 -0.46 10.67
N THR A 222 -20.60 0.35 10.17
CA THR A 222 -20.32 1.70 10.71
C THR A 222 -21.06 2.81 9.96
N VAL A 223 -21.39 2.65 8.68
CA VAL A 223 -22.09 3.63 7.84
C VAL A 223 -23.44 3.07 7.43
N LYS A 224 -24.48 3.46 8.20
CA LYS A 224 -25.87 3.01 7.96
C LYS A 224 -26.58 3.98 7.04
N ASP A 225 -26.19 4.02 5.77
CA ASP A 225 -26.78 4.89 4.75
C ASP A 225 -27.22 4.08 3.52
N PRO A 226 -28.44 4.23 3.02
CA PRO A 226 -28.93 3.49 1.86
C PRO A 226 -28.14 3.82 0.57
N GLY A 227 -27.45 4.92 0.50
CA GLY A 227 -26.60 5.33 -0.63
C GLY A 227 -25.20 4.73 -0.60
N LEU A 228 -24.85 3.88 0.38
CA LEU A 228 -23.50 3.38 0.59
C LEU A 228 -22.89 2.70 -0.66
N ASN A 229 -23.64 1.79 -1.29
CA ASN A 229 -23.13 1.05 -2.46
C ASN A 229 -22.84 1.98 -3.64
N ASN A 230 -23.72 2.94 -3.90
CA ASN A 230 -23.49 3.93 -4.94
C ASN A 230 -22.28 4.83 -4.63
N ALA A 231 -22.12 5.22 -3.37
CA ALA A 231 -20.95 6.00 -2.94
C ALA A 231 -19.64 5.22 -3.07
N LEU A 232 -19.65 3.91 -2.80
CA LEU A 232 -18.48 3.04 -3.01
C LEU A 232 -18.13 2.91 -4.50
N GLU A 233 -19.13 2.74 -5.38
CA GLU A 233 -18.91 2.71 -6.84
C GLU A 233 -18.33 4.04 -7.35
N GLU A 234 -18.82 5.17 -6.87
CA GLU A 234 -18.29 6.49 -7.22
C GLU A 234 -16.85 6.67 -6.72
N LEU A 235 -16.51 6.16 -5.53
CA LEU A 235 -15.14 6.16 -4.99
C LEU A 235 -14.20 5.26 -5.79
N ILE A 236 -14.68 4.13 -6.33
CA ILE A 236 -13.93 3.29 -7.25
C ILE A 236 -13.70 4.03 -8.58
N ASN A 237 -14.74 4.62 -9.15
CA ASN A 237 -14.65 5.36 -10.42
C ASN A 237 -13.71 6.57 -10.34
N SER A 238 -13.65 7.21 -9.16
CA SER A 238 -12.67 8.28 -8.90
C SER A 238 -11.28 7.78 -8.49
N GLU A 239 -11.06 6.47 -8.52
CA GLU A 239 -9.82 5.82 -8.14
C GLU A 239 -9.28 6.25 -6.76
N MET A 240 -10.16 6.52 -5.82
CA MET A 240 -9.80 6.69 -4.41
C MET A 240 -9.56 5.33 -3.75
N ILE A 241 -10.37 4.34 -4.14
CA ILE A 241 -10.29 2.95 -3.70
C ILE A 241 -10.45 2.01 -4.89
N PHE A 242 -10.13 0.74 -4.70
CA PHE A 242 -10.44 -0.34 -5.64
C PHE A 242 -10.84 -1.60 -4.89
N GLU A 243 -11.59 -2.50 -5.54
CA GLU A 243 -11.91 -3.80 -4.98
C GLU A 243 -10.67 -4.70 -5.08
N SER A 244 -10.11 -5.06 -3.94
CA SER A 244 -8.90 -5.89 -3.85
C SER A 244 -9.22 -7.38 -3.72
N GLN A 245 -10.42 -7.72 -3.21
CA GLN A 245 -10.88 -9.09 -3.04
C GLN A 245 -12.41 -9.15 -3.14
N SER A 246 -12.91 -10.20 -3.85
CA SER A 246 -14.35 -10.44 -4.00
C SER A 246 -14.86 -11.63 -3.18
N PHE A 247 -13.97 -12.54 -2.75
CA PHE A 247 -14.32 -13.76 -2.03
C PHE A 247 -13.26 -14.11 -0.98
N PRO A 248 -13.61 -14.61 0.25
CA PRO A 248 -14.96 -14.88 0.72
C PRO A 248 -15.78 -13.64 1.09
N ASP A 249 -15.14 -12.54 1.40
CA ASP A 249 -15.73 -11.25 1.71
C ASP A 249 -15.17 -10.19 0.74
N VAL A 250 -15.99 -9.21 0.39
CA VAL A 250 -15.53 -8.10 -0.43
C VAL A 250 -14.63 -7.20 0.40
N GLU A 251 -13.42 -6.97 -0.11
CA GLU A 251 -12.46 -6.05 0.47
C GLU A 251 -12.10 -4.96 -0.52
N TYR A 252 -11.98 -3.77 -0.02
CA TYR A 252 -11.49 -2.60 -0.74
C TYR A 252 -10.12 -2.21 -0.20
N SER A 253 -9.31 -1.65 -1.09
CA SER A 253 -8.04 -1.03 -0.73
C SER A 253 -8.01 0.39 -1.25
N PHE A 254 -7.34 1.28 -0.54
CA PHE A 254 -6.99 2.58 -1.09
C PHE A 254 -6.10 2.40 -2.32
N HIS A 255 -6.31 3.24 -3.33
CA HIS A 255 -5.55 3.13 -4.58
C HIS A 255 -4.03 3.24 -4.35
N THR A 256 -3.62 3.99 -3.34
CA THR A 256 -2.26 4.00 -2.78
C THR A 256 -2.34 4.17 -1.26
N THR A 257 -1.38 3.62 -0.52
CA THR A 257 -1.26 3.83 0.94
C THR A 257 -1.16 5.32 1.28
N PHE A 258 -0.56 6.09 0.38
CA PHE A 258 -0.44 7.53 0.51
C PHE A 258 -1.80 8.26 0.57
N ILE A 259 -2.81 7.79 -0.17
CA ILE A 259 -4.18 8.37 -0.10
C ILE A 259 -4.77 8.10 1.30
N GLN A 260 -4.62 6.89 1.81
CA GLN A 260 -5.08 6.54 3.15
C GLN A 260 -4.41 7.41 4.23
N GLU A 261 -3.07 7.52 4.20
CA GLU A 261 -2.29 8.33 5.14
C GLU A 261 -2.69 9.81 5.10
N ALA A 262 -2.81 10.38 3.89
CA ALA A 262 -3.20 11.77 3.72
C ALA A 262 -4.59 12.06 4.30
N ILE A 263 -5.57 11.17 4.07
CA ILE A 263 -6.92 11.32 4.64
C ILE A 263 -6.89 11.14 6.16
N TYR A 264 -6.19 10.11 6.66
CA TYR A 264 -6.04 9.87 8.09
C TYR A 264 -5.45 11.09 8.80
N ASP A 265 -4.46 11.75 8.19
CA ASP A 265 -3.81 12.92 8.76
C ASP A 265 -4.69 14.18 8.79
N THR A 266 -5.75 14.25 7.97
CA THR A 266 -6.74 15.32 8.07
C THR A 266 -7.64 15.19 9.30
N LEU A 267 -7.75 13.99 9.86
CA LEU A 267 -8.64 13.74 10.99
C LEU A 267 -8.09 14.39 12.27
N LEU A 268 -8.91 15.22 12.91
CA LEU A 268 -8.59 15.79 14.22
C LEU A 268 -8.41 14.68 15.26
N LEU A 269 -7.50 14.88 16.21
CA LEU A 269 -7.15 13.91 17.26
C LEU A 269 -8.39 13.29 17.95
N LYS A 270 -9.35 14.13 18.36
CA LYS A 270 -10.60 13.65 18.98
C LYS A 270 -11.42 12.76 18.02
N ARG A 271 -11.47 13.12 16.75
CA ARG A 271 -12.19 12.33 15.74
C ARG A 271 -11.49 11.01 15.50
N ARG A 272 -10.15 10.99 15.40
CA ARG A 272 -9.35 9.74 15.32
C ARG A 272 -9.66 8.81 16.49
N GLN A 273 -9.58 9.31 17.72
CA GLN A 273 -9.88 8.51 18.91
C GLN A 273 -11.29 7.91 18.88
N THR A 274 -12.29 8.69 18.48
CA THR A 274 -13.67 8.20 18.35
C THR A 274 -13.76 7.12 17.29
N LEU A 275 -13.17 7.32 16.11
CA LEU A 275 -13.22 6.37 15.01
C LEU A 275 -12.46 5.08 15.32
N HIS A 276 -11.32 5.14 16.02
CA HIS A 276 -10.60 3.95 16.49
C HIS A 276 -11.43 3.14 17.47
N LEU A 277 -12.11 3.80 18.42
CA LEU A 277 -13.00 3.11 19.35
C LEU A 277 -14.16 2.43 18.63
N GLU A 278 -14.82 3.16 17.71
CA GLU A 278 -15.90 2.62 16.89
C GLU A 278 -15.41 1.45 16.02
N ALA A 279 -14.19 1.54 15.46
CA ALA A 279 -13.56 0.47 14.68
C ALA A 279 -13.35 -0.79 15.53
N ALA A 280 -12.76 -0.65 16.72
CA ALA A 280 -12.54 -1.77 17.64
C ALA A 280 -13.85 -2.45 18.06
N GLU A 281 -14.89 -1.66 18.37
CA GLU A 281 -16.22 -2.19 18.73
C GLU A 281 -16.86 -2.92 17.52
N THR A 282 -16.76 -2.34 16.33
CA THR A 282 -17.31 -2.93 15.11
C THR A 282 -16.60 -4.24 14.74
N ILE A 283 -15.28 -4.31 14.83
CA ILE A 283 -14.52 -5.54 14.59
C ILE A 283 -14.97 -6.63 15.56
N LYS A 284 -15.13 -6.30 16.86
CA LYS A 284 -15.62 -7.24 17.87
C LYS A 284 -17.03 -7.76 17.59
N GLU A 285 -17.91 -6.92 17.05
CA GLU A 285 -19.29 -7.28 16.73
C GLU A 285 -19.37 -8.13 15.45
N VAL A 286 -18.76 -7.66 14.37
CA VAL A 286 -18.81 -8.28 13.03
C VAL A 286 -18.09 -9.63 13.01
N TYR A 287 -16.94 -9.74 13.69
CA TYR A 287 -16.11 -10.94 13.68
C TYR A 287 -16.10 -11.69 15.01
N LYS A 288 -17.21 -11.62 15.76
CA LYS A 288 -17.34 -12.20 17.10
C LYS A 288 -16.91 -13.67 17.19
N GLU A 289 -17.18 -14.46 16.16
CA GLU A 289 -16.84 -15.90 16.12
C GLU A 289 -15.38 -16.17 15.71
N ARG A 290 -14.67 -15.15 15.21
CA ARG A 290 -13.31 -15.24 14.64
C ARG A 290 -12.41 -14.13 15.16
N LEU A 291 -12.62 -13.68 16.39
CA LEU A 291 -11.85 -12.58 16.99
C LEU A 291 -10.34 -12.82 17.03
N GLN A 292 -9.93 -14.09 17.10
CA GLN A 292 -8.51 -14.45 17.12
C GLN A 292 -7.78 -14.04 15.82
N ASP A 293 -8.50 -14.05 14.69
CA ASP A 293 -7.93 -13.66 13.39
C ASP A 293 -7.68 -12.14 13.30
N TYR A 294 -8.28 -11.36 14.20
CA TYR A 294 -8.28 -9.87 14.18
C TYR A 294 -7.59 -9.24 15.38
N VAL A 295 -6.84 -10.03 16.18
CA VAL A 295 -6.19 -9.55 17.41
C VAL A 295 -5.18 -8.43 17.13
N GLU A 296 -4.41 -8.55 16.06
CA GLU A 296 -3.43 -7.52 15.68
C GLU A 296 -4.13 -6.21 15.33
N GLN A 297 -5.16 -6.28 14.48
CA GLN A 297 -5.95 -5.10 14.09
C GLN A 297 -6.66 -4.47 15.29
N LEU A 298 -7.16 -5.29 16.23
CA LEU A 298 -7.74 -4.79 17.48
C LEU A 298 -6.72 -4.12 18.41
N ALA A 299 -5.46 -4.56 18.36
CA ALA A 299 -4.40 -3.96 19.17
C ALA A 299 -3.95 -2.60 18.65
N GLU A 300 -4.15 -2.32 17.36
CA GLU A 300 -3.88 -1.02 16.74
C GLU A 300 -4.96 0.03 17.08
N HIS A 301 -6.18 -0.41 17.34
CA HIS A 301 -7.33 0.46 17.66
C HIS A 301 -7.54 0.64 19.16
#